data_ab826a5feab96324a596dffea5b1baf5
#
_entry.id   ab826a5feab96324a596dffea5b1baf5
#
_cell.length_a   1.000
_cell.length_b   1.000
_cell.length_c   1.000
_cell.angle_alpha   90.00
_cell.angle_beta   90.00
_cell.angle_gamma   90.00
#
_symmetry.space_group_name_H-M   'P 1'
#
loop_
_entity.id
_entity.type
_entity.pdbx_description
1 polymer ?
#
loop_
_entity_poly.entity_id
_entity_poly.type
_entity_poly.pdbx_seq_one_letter_code
_entity_poly.pdbx_strand_id
1 'polypeptide(L)'
;GVHTTQFAIRDRKHGLLRPVLQLASETVDEYAQFTRKKHPVIKVGGICGTTGQAVAEAAQLRELGYHIGLLSLSAMAGQPVKALIAHCKAVAREMPIMGFYLQPAVGGCLLPVAFWRRFAQIENVVAIKVAPFNRYQTLDVIRGVAESGRARQIALYTGNDDNIVLDLITRHEIVTGKQKSTLRFVGGLLGHCACWTQKAVELLEECHNVVDRENRVPSSLLTRAIQITDSNAAFFDAANGYAGCIAGIHEVLLRQGLLRSRRCLDPKETLSPGQKLEIDRVYTAYPHLHDDDFVSRNRDRWLRP
;
A
#
# COMPACT_ATOMS: atom_id res chain seq x y z
N GLY A 1 3.65 -2.21 6.20
CA GLY A 1 4.36 -2.93 5.13
C GLY A 1 5.69 -2.30 4.80
N VAL A 2 6.71 -3.11 4.60
CA VAL A 2 7.99 -2.64 4.09
C VAL A 2 7.99 -2.77 2.58
N HIS A 3 8.25 -1.70 1.92
CA HIS A 3 7.87 -1.39 0.56
C HIS A 3 8.56 -2.14 -0.59
N THR A 4 7.95 -2.21 -1.78
CA THR A 4 8.41 -2.92 -2.97
C THR A 4 8.77 -2.06 -4.17
N THR A 5 8.40 -0.79 -4.21
CA THR A 5 8.71 0.14 -5.26
C THR A 5 9.83 1.07 -4.85
N GLN A 6 10.51 1.81 -5.55
CA GLN A 6 11.49 2.85 -5.19
C GLN A 6 12.60 2.35 -4.23
N PHE A 7 13.57 1.51 -4.69
CA PHE A 7 14.22 0.62 -3.77
C PHE A 7 15.69 0.60 -3.81
N ALA A 8 16.20 1.76 -3.59
CA ALA A 8 17.61 1.93 -3.27
C ALA A 8 18.07 1.04 -2.10
N ILE A 9 17.18 0.61 -1.20
CA ILE A 9 17.52 -0.37 -0.15
C ILE A 9 17.95 -1.73 -0.71
N ARG A 10 17.55 -2.08 -1.96
CA ARG A 10 17.99 -3.29 -2.66
C ARG A 10 19.28 -3.11 -3.43
N ASP A 11 19.76 -1.88 -3.60
CA ASP A 11 21.03 -1.63 -4.21
C ASP A 11 22.14 -2.28 -3.35
N ARG A 12 22.92 -3.16 -3.98
CA ARG A 12 24.03 -3.83 -3.32
C ARG A 12 25.06 -2.87 -2.74
N LYS A 13 25.18 -1.68 -3.32
CA LYS A 13 26.02 -0.59 -2.81
C LYS A 13 25.61 -0.16 -1.40
N HIS A 14 24.32 -0.18 -1.09
CA HIS A 14 23.82 0.21 0.22
C HIS A 14 23.65 -0.98 1.17
N GLY A 15 23.29 -2.15 0.65
CA GLY A 15 23.12 -3.38 1.43
C GLY A 15 22.03 -3.29 2.51
N LEU A 16 21.01 -2.43 2.32
CA LEU A 16 20.06 -2.07 3.36
C LEU A 16 18.83 -2.96 3.42
N LEU A 17 18.59 -3.85 2.46
CA LEU A 17 17.35 -4.64 2.43
C LEU A 17 17.16 -5.46 3.72
N ARG A 18 18.13 -6.32 4.06
CA ARG A 18 18.05 -7.17 5.26
C ARG A 18 18.02 -6.34 6.56
N PRO A 19 18.91 -5.37 6.78
CA PRO A 19 18.87 -4.54 7.99
C PRO A 19 17.55 -3.80 8.21
N VAL A 20 16.96 -3.22 7.15
CA VAL A 20 15.67 -2.51 7.25
C VAL A 20 14.53 -3.48 7.57
N LEU A 21 14.48 -4.64 6.91
CA LEU A 21 13.47 -5.66 7.19
C LEU A 21 13.59 -6.19 8.62
N GLN A 22 14.80 -6.45 9.07
CA GLN A 22 15.07 -6.95 10.42
C GLN A 22 14.63 -5.92 11.48
N LEU A 23 15.11 -4.68 11.38
CA LEU A 23 14.76 -3.60 12.30
C LEU A 23 13.23 -3.37 12.35
N ALA A 24 12.57 -3.35 11.19
CA ALA A 24 11.12 -3.19 11.14
C ALA A 24 10.38 -4.36 11.83
N SER A 25 10.85 -5.60 11.65
CA SER A 25 10.26 -6.77 12.29
C SER A 25 10.43 -6.73 13.81
N GLU A 26 11.63 -6.46 14.29
CA GLU A 26 11.97 -6.35 15.72
C GLU A 26 11.14 -5.24 16.39
N THR A 27 11.10 -4.04 15.79
CA THR A 27 10.31 -2.91 16.31
C THR A 27 8.82 -3.24 16.43
N VAL A 28 8.25 -3.95 15.46
CA VAL A 28 6.83 -4.38 15.52
C VAL A 28 6.61 -5.37 16.65
N ASP A 29 7.52 -6.33 16.84
CA ASP A 29 7.40 -7.35 17.89
C ASP A 29 7.54 -6.72 19.29
N GLU A 30 8.52 -5.84 19.49
CA GLU A 30 8.70 -5.07 20.74
C GLU A 30 7.46 -4.23 21.07
N TYR A 31 6.93 -3.51 20.09
CA TYR A 31 5.72 -2.72 20.28
C TYR A 31 4.50 -3.57 20.60
N ALA A 32 4.33 -4.72 19.95
CA ALA A 32 3.24 -5.65 20.21
C ALA A 32 3.30 -6.21 21.63
N GLN A 33 4.49 -6.56 22.12
CA GLN A 33 4.72 -7.00 23.49
C GLN A 33 4.40 -5.90 24.52
N PHE A 34 4.91 -4.68 24.26
CA PHE A 34 4.70 -3.52 25.14
C PHE A 34 3.22 -3.15 25.27
N THR A 35 2.46 -3.20 24.18
CA THR A 35 1.05 -2.76 24.16
C THR A 35 0.07 -3.86 24.55
N ARG A 36 0.52 -5.10 24.76
CA ARG A 36 -0.33 -6.27 25.04
C ARG A 36 -1.54 -6.38 24.12
N LYS A 37 -1.35 -6.05 22.83
CA LYS A 37 -2.45 -6.09 21.86
C LYS A 37 -3.08 -7.47 21.78
N LYS A 38 -4.42 -7.53 21.78
CA LYS A 38 -5.18 -8.78 21.63
C LYS A 38 -4.95 -9.48 20.29
N HIS A 39 -4.59 -8.72 19.27
CA HIS A 39 -4.36 -9.24 17.92
C HIS A 39 -2.93 -8.91 17.49
N PRO A 40 -2.21 -9.88 16.91
CA PRO A 40 -0.87 -9.65 16.39
C PRO A 40 -0.91 -8.66 15.22
N VAL A 41 0.14 -7.85 15.10
CA VAL A 41 0.33 -7.00 13.92
C VAL A 41 0.81 -7.87 12.77
N ILE A 42 0.09 -7.86 11.65
CA ILE A 42 0.48 -8.60 10.45
C ILE A 42 1.63 -7.86 9.77
N LYS A 43 2.80 -8.52 9.70
CA LYS A 43 4.00 -8.01 9.04
C LYS A 43 3.96 -8.39 7.56
N VAL A 44 4.00 -7.36 6.68
CA VAL A 44 4.00 -7.53 5.22
C VAL A 44 5.32 -7.01 4.67
N GLY A 45 6.10 -7.87 4.02
CA GLY A 45 7.37 -7.51 3.40
C GLY A 45 7.28 -7.50 1.88
N GLY A 46 7.99 -6.57 1.21
CA GLY A 46 8.00 -6.49 -0.24
C GLY A 46 8.90 -7.54 -0.88
N ILE A 47 8.43 -8.11 -1.99
CA ILE A 47 9.14 -9.07 -2.84
C ILE A 47 9.16 -8.54 -4.27
N CYS A 48 10.31 -8.58 -4.92
CA CYS A 48 10.43 -8.18 -6.33
C CYS A 48 11.52 -8.97 -7.06
N GLY A 49 11.69 -8.66 -8.35
CA GLY A 49 12.74 -9.26 -9.17
C GLY A 49 12.27 -10.44 -9.99
N THR A 50 13.21 -11.11 -10.64
CA THR A 50 12.97 -12.35 -11.38
C THR A 50 12.60 -13.49 -10.42
N THR A 51 12.14 -14.61 -10.93
CA THR A 51 11.65 -15.71 -10.08
C THR A 51 12.66 -16.18 -9.03
N GLY A 52 13.94 -16.32 -9.40
CA GLY A 52 14.97 -16.71 -8.45
C GLY A 52 15.17 -15.68 -7.33
N GLN A 53 15.21 -14.40 -7.66
CA GLN A 53 15.31 -13.32 -6.68
C GLN A 53 14.07 -13.26 -5.78
N ALA A 54 12.89 -13.33 -6.36
CA ALA A 54 11.62 -13.23 -5.61
C ALA A 54 11.47 -14.41 -4.62
N VAL A 55 11.88 -15.61 -5.00
CA VAL A 55 11.90 -16.80 -4.11
C VAL A 55 12.90 -16.58 -2.97
N ALA A 56 14.10 -16.07 -3.26
CA ALA A 56 15.11 -15.79 -2.23
C ALA A 56 14.63 -14.67 -1.26
N GLU A 57 14.01 -13.60 -1.76
CA GLU A 57 13.45 -12.55 -0.92
C GLU A 57 12.28 -13.08 -0.04
N ALA A 58 11.43 -13.96 -0.58
CA ALA A 58 10.35 -14.61 0.18
C ALA A 58 10.90 -15.49 1.33
N ALA A 59 11.94 -16.29 1.05
CA ALA A 59 12.61 -17.09 2.07
C ALA A 59 13.23 -16.21 3.18
N GLN A 60 13.87 -15.10 2.79
CA GLN A 60 14.43 -14.12 3.74
C GLN A 60 13.34 -13.47 4.61
N LEU A 61 12.20 -13.08 4.02
CA LEU A 61 11.08 -12.53 4.77
C LEU A 61 10.53 -13.51 5.80
N ARG A 62 10.37 -14.79 5.41
CA ARG A 62 9.93 -15.86 6.32
C ARG A 62 10.92 -16.04 7.48
N GLU A 63 12.22 -16.06 7.21
CA GLU A 63 13.28 -16.13 8.22
C GLU A 63 13.20 -14.97 9.22
N LEU A 64 12.88 -13.76 8.74
CA LEU A 64 12.75 -12.55 9.56
C LEU A 64 11.36 -12.41 10.23
N GLY A 65 10.51 -13.43 10.19
CA GLY A 65 9.22 -13.47 10.86
C GLY A 65 8.12 -12.63 10.20
N TYR A 66 8.23 -12.35 8.90
CA TYR A 66 7.13 -11.75 8.14
C TYR A 66 6.05 -12.77 7.84
N HIS A 67 4.79 -12.32 7.84
CA HIS A 67 3.63 -13.18 7.64
C HIS A 67 3.21 -13.27 6.18
N ILE A 68 3.38 -12.19 5.41
CA ILE A 68 2.90 -12.07 4.03
C ILE A 68 3.97 -11.37 3.18
N GLY A 69 4.19 -11.88 1.97
CA GLY A 69 5.02 -11.25 0.95
C GLY A 69 4.18 -10.45 -0.06
N LEU A 70 4.41 -9.14 -0.17
CA LEU A 70 3.79 -8.27 -1.18
C LEU A 70 4.58 -8.39 -2.48
N LEU A 71 4.02 -9.12 -3.46
CA LEU A 71 4.72 -9.49 -4.69
C LEU A 71 4.53 -8.46 -5.80
N SER A 72 5.60 -7.78 -6.20
CA SER A 72 5.65 -6.93 -7.39
C SER A 72 6.01 -7.74 -8.63
N LEU A 73 5.29 -7.51 -9.73
CA LEU A 73 5.56 -8.12 -11.03
C LEU A 73 6.33 -7.21 -11.99
N SER A 74 6.85 -6.07 -11.53
CA SER A 74 7.54 -5.09 -12.38
C SER A 74 8.69 -5.72 -13.19
N ALA A 75 9.49 -6.59 -12.58
CA ALA A 75 10.59 -7.28 -13.26
C ALA A 75 10.12 -8.35 -14.26
N MET A 76 8.84 -8.68 -14.26
CA MET A 76 8.21 -9.66 -15.16
C MET A 76 7.34 -8.97 -16.22
N ALA A 77 7.45 -7.67 -16.38
CA ALA A 77 6.68 -6.91 -17.37
C ALA A 77 6.89 -7.49 -18.78
N GLY A 78 5.84 -7.53 -19.59
CA GLY A 78 5.87 -8.10 -20.94
C GLY A 78 5.81 -9.63 -21.02
N GLN A 79 5.88 -10.34 -19.89
CA GLN A 79 5.76 -11.80 -19.90
C GLN A 79 4.30 -12.24 -20.09
N PRO A 80 4.06 -13.37 -20.77
CA PRO A 80 2.70 -13.91 -20.94
C PRO A 80 2.11 -14.33 -19.59
N VAL A 81 0.77 -14.26 -19.47
CA VAL A 81 0.03 -14.61 -18.23
C VAL A 81 0.44 -15.97 -17.66
N LYS A 82 0.73 -16.97 -18.51
CA LYS A 82 1.19 -18.29 -18.05
C LYS A 82 2.51 -18.20 -17.26
N ALA A 83 3.46 -17.39 -17.73
CA ALA A 83 4.77 -17.20 -17.07
C ALA A 83 4.59 -16.40 -15.76
N LEU A 84 3.76 -15.34 -15.77
CA LEU A 84 3.44 -14.58 -14.55
C LEU A 84 2.83 -15.48 -13.47
N ILE A 85 1.88 -16.33 -13.82
CA ILE A 85 1.27 -17.26 -12.86
C ILE A 85 2.27 -18.31 -12.37
N ALA A 86 3.16 -18.81 -13.21
CA ALA A 86 4.23 -19.73 -12.79
C ALA A 86 5.18 -19.07 -11.77
N HIS A 87 5.55 -17.81 -12.02
CA HIS A 87 6.32 -16.98 -11.09
C HIS A 87 5.60 -16.81 -9.74
N CYS A 88 4.33 -16.40 -9.75
CA CYS A 88 3.54 -16.24 -8.53
C CYS A 88 3.43 -17.55 -7.73
N LYS A 89 3.22 -18.69 -8.42
CA LYS A 89 3.17 -20.01 -7.78
C LYS A 89 4.51 -20.39 -7.13
N ALA A 90 5.63 -20.07 -7.77
CA ALA A 90 6.96 -20.36 -7.19
C ALA A 90 7.17 -19.59 -5.88
N VAL A 91 6.83 -18.30 -5.85
CA VAL A 91 6.93 -17.46 -4.65
C VAL A 91 5.94 -17.91 -3.57
N ALA A 92 4.69 -18.23 -3.94
CA ALA A 92 3.65 -18.68 -3.01
C ALA A 92 3.96 -20.02 -2.31
N ARG A 93 4.92 -20.80 -2.81
CA ARG A 93 5.40 -22.01 -2.11
C ARG A 93 6.26 -21.68 -0.88
N GLU A 94 6.88 -20.51 -0.87
CA GLU A 94 7.75 -20.08 0.22
C GLU A 94 6.96 -19.47 1.40
N MET A 95 5.94 -18.67 1.10
CA MET A 95 5.11 -18.00 2.11
C MET A 95 3.78 -17.53 1.51
N PRO A 96 2.78 -17.17 2.36
CA PRO A 96 1.58 -16.49 1.89
C PRO A 96 1.92 -15.19 1.16
N ILE A 97 1.25 -14.93 0.04
CA ILE A 97 1.51 -13.73 -0.78
C ILE A 97 0.28 -12.83 -0.92
N MET A 98 0.56 -11.54 -0.97
CA MET A 98 -0.35 -10.48 -1.40
C MET A 98 0.05 -10.04 -2.81
N GLY A 99 -0.87 -10.09 -3.75
CA GLY A 99 -0.66 -9.55 -5.09
C GLY A 99 -0.52 -8.03 -5.05
N PHE A 100 0.20 -7.48 -6.01
CA PHE A 100 0.34 -6.04 -6.16
C PHE A 100 0.06 -5.60 -7.58
N TYR A 101 -1.08 -4.93 -7.78
CA TYR A 101 -1.34 -4.23 -9.03
C TYR A 101 -0.78 -2.81 -8.93
N LEU A 102 0.42 -2.63 -9.42
CA LEU A 102 1.09 -1.34 -9.49
C LEU A 102 0.75 -0.64 -10.80
N GLN A 103 0.52 0.67 -10.76
CA GLN A 103 0.27 1.47 -11.97
C GLN A 103 1.49 1.46 -12.93
N PRO A 104 1.25 1.44 -14.26
CA PRO A 104 2.33 1.42 -15.25
C PRO A 104 3.26 2.65 -15.19
N ALA A 105 2.75 3.81 -14.80
CA ALA A 105 3.53 5.05 -14.72
C ALA A 105 4.73 4.98 -13.76
N VAL A 106 4.69 4.07 -12.78
CA VAL A 106 5.77 3.86 -11.81
C VAL A 106 6.33 2.44 -11.87
N GLY A 107 6.34 1.84 -13.05
CA GLY A 107 6.98 0.55 -13.33
C GLY A 107 6.09 -0.67 -13.14
N GLY A 108 4.78 -0.51 -13.04
CA GLY A 108 3.82 -1.62 -13.06
C GLY A 108 3.60 -2.19 -14.46
N CYS A 109 2.80 -3.25 -14.57
CA CYS A 109 2.41 -3.84 -15.83
C CYS A 109 0.89 -4.04 -15.89
N LEU A 110 0.33 -4.03 -17.10
CA LEU A 110 -1.09 -4.30 -17.30
C LEU A 110 -1.39 -5.77 -17.06
N LEU A 111 -2.39 -6.02 -16.21
CA LEU A 111 -2.78 -7.36 -15.80
C LEU A 111 -4.28 -7.56 -16.08
N PRO A 112 -4.66 -8.43 -17.03
CA PRO A 112 -6.06 -8.63 -17.41
C PRO A 112 -6.82 -9.44 -16.36
N VAL A 113 -8.17 -9.42 -16.44
CA VAL A 113 -9.07 -10.23 -15.57
C VAL A 113 -8.63 -11.69 -15.50
N ALA A 114 -8.23 -12.27 -16.64
CA ALA A 114 -7.78 -13.67 -16.70
C ALA A 114 -6.54 -13.95 -15.84
N PHE A 115 -5.64 -12.96 -15.67
CA PHE A 115 -4.53 -13.06 -14.73
C PHE A 115 -5.06 -13.09 -13.30
N TRP A 116 -5.89 -12.11 -12.90
CA TRP A 116 -6.40 -11.99 -11.55
C TRP A 116 -7.22 -13.19 -11.10
N ARG A 117 -8.04 -13.75 -12.00
CA ARG A 117 -8.77 -14.98 -11.74
C ARG A 117 -7.83 -16.14 -11.40
N ARG A 118 -6.80 -16.37 -12.24
CA ARG A 118 -5.81 -17.44 -12.02
C ARG A 118 -4.92 -17.18 -10.80
N PHE A 119 -4.56 -15.94 -10.56
CA PHE A 119 -3.77 -15.53 -9.40
C PHE A 119 -4.53 -15.83 -8.10
N ALA A 120 -5.80 -15.42 -8.01
CA ALA A 120 -6.65 -15.67 -6.85
C ALA A 120 -6.89 -17.18 -6.60
N GLN A 121 -6.73 -18.04 -7.61
CA GLN A 121 -6.83 -19.51 -7.46
C GLN A 121 -5.57 -20.15 -6.85
N ILE A 122 -4.47 -19.44 -6.71
CA ILE A 122 -3.27 -19.95 -6.01
C ILE A 122 -3.59 -20.04 -4.52
N GLU A 123 -3.38 -21.21 -3.91
CA GLU A 123 -3.80 -21.52 -2.54
C GLU A 123 -3.28 -20.50 -1.51
N ASN A 124 -2.00 -20.19 -1.54
CA ASN A 124 -1.34 -19.25 -0.63
C ASN A 124 -1.47 -17.76 -1.01
N VAL A 125 -2.35 -17.40 -1.95
CA VAL A 125 -2.75 -16.02 -2.14
C VAL A 125 -3.82 -15.66 -1.10
N VAL A 126 -3.52 -14.67 -0.27
CA VAL A 126 -4.39 -14.24 0.84
C VAL A 126 -4.96 -12.86 0.66
N ALA A 127 -4.33 -12.02 -0.17
CA ALA A 127 -4.77 -10.65 -0.39
C ALA A 127 -4.29 -10.10 -1.74
N ILE A 128 -4.84 -8.94 -2.14
CA ILE A 128 -4.39 -8.17 -3.30
C ILE A 128 -4.40 -6.68 -2.93
N LYS A 129 -3.24 -6.02 -3.09
CA LYS A 129 -3.12 -4.55 -3.11
C LYS A 129 -3.43 -4.06 -4.52
N VAL A 130 -4.43 -3.21 -4.65
CA VAL A 130 -4.96 -2.70 -5.92
C VAL A 130 -4.61 -1.22 -6.04
N ALA A 131 -3.63 -0.90 -6.87
CA ALA A 131 -3.07 0.44 -7.04
C ALA A 131 -2.82 0.82 -8.51
N PRO A 132 -3.74 0.53 -9.46
CA PRO A 132 -3.53 0.91 -10.85
C PRO A 132 -3.85 2.39 -11.13
N PHE A 133 -4.46 3.12 -10.22
CA PHE A 133 -4.97 4.50 -10.42
C PHE A 133 -5.91 4.60 -11.63
N ASN A 134 -6.64 3.52 -11.87
CA ASN A 134 -7.59 3.37 -12.98
C ASN A 134 -8.77 2.51 -12.52
N ARG A 135 -9.98 3.08 -12.60
CA ARG A 135 -11.19 2.39 -12.14
C ARG A 135 -11.52 1.12 -12.93
N TYR A 136 -11.28 1.13 -14.24
CA TYR A 136 -11.51 -0.08 -15.06
C TYR A 136 -10.58 -1.22 -14.64
N GLN A 137 -9.31 -0.93 -14.45
CA GLN A 137 -8.33 -1.93 -13.99
C GLN A 137 -8.62 -2.38 -12.55
N THR A 138 -9.10 -1.50 -11.68
CA THR A 138 -9.57 -1.85 -10.34
C THR A 138 -10.72 -2.86 -10.42
N LEU A 139 -11.70 -2.63 -11.31
CA LEU A 139 -12.82 -3.55 -11.54
C LEU A 139 -12.36 -4.88 -12.13
N ASP A 140 -11.33 -4.91 -12.96
CA ASP A 140 -10.75 -6.15 -13.49
C ASP A 140 -10.22 -7.07 -12.38
N VAL A 141 -9.58 -6.50 -11.35
CA VAL A 141 -9.15 -7.25 -10.16
C VAL A 141 -10.37 -7.83 -9.42
N ILE A 142 -11.35 -6.98 -9.14
CA ILE A 142 -12.56 -7.36 -8.38
C ILE A 142 -13.30 -8.48 -9.12
N ARG A 143 -13.48 -8.35 -10.44
CA ARG A 143 -14.05 -9.40 -11.30
C ARG A 143 -13.24 -10.68 -11.24
N GLY A 144 -11.93 -10.59 -11.43
CA GLY A 144 -11.05 -11.75 -11.39
C GLY A 144 -11.15 -12.53 -10.09
N VAL A 145 -11.20 -11.83 -8.95
CA VAL A 145 -11.38 -12.43 -7.63
C VAL A 145 -12.78 -13.06 -7.50
N ALA A 146 -13.84 -12.37 -7.93
CA ALA A 146 -15.21 -12.92 -7.92
C ALA A 146 -15.30 -14.22 -8.75
N GLU A 147 -14.74 -14.22 -9.98
CA GLU A 147 -14.73 -15.36 -10.89
C GLU A 147 -13.81 -16.52 -10.43
N SER A 148 -12.91 -16.30 -9.49
CA SER A 148 -11.99 -17.33 -8.98
C SER A 148 -12.65 -18.38 -8.09
N GLY A 149 -13.83 -18.08 -7.54
CA GLY A 149 -14.49 -18.88 -6.50
C GLY A 149 -13.96 -18.64 -5.08
N ARG A 150 -12.96 -17.74 -4.90
CA ARG A 150 -12.32 -17.46 -3.61
C ARG A 150 -12.59 -16.05 -3.05
N ALA A 151 -13.69 -15.42 -3.47
CA ALA A 151 -14.06 -14.07 -3.07
C ALA A 151 -14.08 -13.83 -1.54
N ARG A 152 -14.41 -14.86 -0.75
CA ARG A 152 -14.44 -14.79 0.73
C ARG A 152 -13.08 -15.03 1.40
N GLN A 153 -12.07 -15.46 0.63
CA GLN A 153 -10.74 -15.84 1.14
C GLN A 153 -9.66 -14.82 0.79
N ILE A 154 -9.94 -13.92 -0.16
CA ILE A 154 -8.99 -12.93 -0.65
C ILE A 154 -9.37 -11.56 -0.10
N ALA A 155 -8.51 -10.96 0.71
CA ALA A 155 -8.68 -9.60 1.19
C ALA A 155 -8.23 -8.59 0.11
N LEU A 156 -9.08 -7.60 -0.20
CA LEU A 156 -8.73 -6.51 -1.10
C LEU A 156 -8.27 -5.30 -0.29
N TYR A 157 -7.09 -4.77 -0.63
CA TYR A 157 -6.53 -3.55 -0.07
C TYR A 157 -6.42 -2.49 -1.16
N THR A 158 -6.95 -1.29 -0.91
CA THR A 158 -6.74 -0.19 -1.85
C THR A 158 -5.31 0.33 -1.75
N GLY A 159 -4.74 0.66 -2.88
CA GLY A 159 -3.50 1.40 -3.07
C GLY A 159 -3.71 2.58 -4.00
N ASN A 160 -4.97 2.92 -4.30
CA ASN A 160 -5.36 4.05 -5.13
C ASN A 160 -5.45 5.30 -4.26
N ASP A 161 -4.33 6.01 -4.11
CA ASP A 161 -4.25 7.25 -3.30
C ASP A 161 -5.17 8.37 -3.83
N ASP A 162 -5.64 8.24 -5.07
CA ASP A 162 -6.61 9.13 -5.72
C ASP A 162 -8.08 8.82 -5.39
N ASN A 163 -8.38 7.70 -4.71
CA ASN A 163 -9.77 7.26 -4.51
C ASN A 163 -10.01 6.45 -3.22
N ILE A 164 -9.30 6.77 -2.15
CA ILE A 164 -9.24 5.96 -0.92
C ILE A 164 -10.62 5.74 -0.31
N VAL A 165 -11.36 6.80 -0.05
CA VAL A 165 -12.65 6.73 0.65
C VAL A 165 -13.67 5.94 -0.16
N LEU A 166 -13.80 6.23 -1.45
CA LEU A 166 -14.76 5.52 -2.31
C LEU A 166 -14.44 4.04 -2.43
N ASP A 167 -13.15 3.67 -2.50
CA ASP A 167 -12.75 2.26 -2.46
C ASP A 167 -13.20 1.59 -1.15
N LEU A 168 -12.98 2.24 -0.01
CA LEU A 168 -13.26 1.67 1.32
C LEU A 168 -14.75 1.52 1.63
N ILE A 169 -15.61 2.44 1.12
CA ILE A 169 -17.05 2.42 1.42
C ILE A 169 -17.88 1.70 0.37
N THR A 170 -17.31 1.36 -0.81
CA THR A 170 -18.07 0.72 -1.87
C THR A 170 -18.18 -0.78 -1.68
N ARG A 171 -19.41 -1.31 -1.73
CA ARG A 171 -19.67 -2.74 -1.88
C ARG A 171 -19.83 -3.07 -3.37
N HIS A 172 -18.88 -3.86 -3.89
CA HIS A 172 -18.88 -4.30 -5.29
C HIS A 172 -19.69 -5.58 -5.44
N GLU A 173 -20.83 -5.50 -6.08
CA GLU A 173 -21.67 -6.65 -6.37
C GLU A 173 -21.37 -7.18 -7.79
N ILE A 174 -20.80 -8.36 -7.86
CA ILE A 174 -20.42 -9.01 -9.11
C ILE A 174 -21.27 -10.26 -9.32
N VAL A 175 -21.90 -10.34 -10.48
CA VAL A 175 -22.70 -11.50 -10.91
C VAL A 175 -21.88 -12.31 -11.91
N THR A 176 -21.64 -13.58 -11.61
CA THR A 176 -20.93 -14.53 -12.48
C THR A 176 -21.85 -15.73 -12.71
N GLY A 177 -22.47 -15.78 -13.87
CA GLY A 177 -23.54 -16.76 -14.16
C GLY A 177 -24.72 -16.57 -13.21
N LYS A 178 -25.02 -17.59 -12.39
CA LYS A 178 -26.09 -17.55 -11.38
C LYS A 178 -25.58 -17.13 -9.97
N GLN A 179 -24.29 -16.94 -9.80
CA GLN A 179 -23.69 -16.62 -8.51
C GLN A 179 -23.49 -15.11 -8.37
N LYS A 180 -23.94 -14.53 -7.24
CA LYS A 180 -23.68 -13.16 -6.83
C LYS A 180 -22.62 -13.17 -5.73
N SER A 181 -21.57 -12.38 -5.92
CA SER A 181 -20.50 -12.16 -4.92
C SER A 181 -20.45 -10.70 -4.55
N THR A 182 -20.33 -10.40 -3.27
CA THR A 182 -20.08 -9.03 -2.77
C THR A 182 -18.66 -8.96 -2.25
N LEU A 183 -17.87 -8.04 -2.82
CA LEU A 183 -16.50 -7.76 -2.40
C LEU A 183 -16.39 -6.31 -1.95
N ARG A 184 -15.45 -6.06 -1.05
CA ARG A 184 -15.09 -4.70 -0.65
C ARG A 184 -13.60 -4.60 -0.37
N PHE A 185 -13.06 -3.40 -0.40
CA PHE A 185 -11.76 -3.11 0.15
C PHE A 185 -11.87 -3.07 1.68
N VAL A 186 -11.07 -3.89 2.35
CA VAL A 186 -11.10 -4.00 3.82
C VAL A 186 -10.06 -3.13 4.51
N GLY A 187 -9.21 -2.47 3.75
CA GLY A 187 -8.17 -1.59 4.25
C GLY A 187 -7.39 -0.96 3.11
N GLY A 188 -6.37 -0.19 3.47
CA GLY A 188 -5.45 0.45 2.55
C GLY A 188 -4.00 0.08 2.85
N LEU A 189 -3.19 0.00 1.81
CA LEU A 189 -1.74 -0.05 1.88
C LEU A 189 -1.23 0.98 0.87
N LEU A 190 -1.11 2.21 1.35
CA LEU A 190 -1.06 3.43 0.57
C LEU A 190 0.14 4.27 0.98
N GLY A 191 0.64 5.10 0.05
CA GLY A 191 1.56 6.18 0.36
C GLY A 191 0.97 7.16 1.38
N HIS A 192 -0.33 7.44 1.27
CA HIS A 192 -1.10 8.25 2.22
C HIS A 192 -0.90 7.82 3.69
N CYS A 193 -0.82 6.52 3.96
CA CYS A 193 -0.62 6.01 5.33
C CYS A 193 0.76 6.35 5.92
N ALA A 194 1.72 6.82 5.13
CA ALA A 194 3.00 7.31 5.60
C ALA A 194 2.96 8.78 6.04
N CYS A 195 1.93 9.52 5.62
CA CYS A 195 1.67 10.90 5.99
C CYS A 195 0.41 10.96 6.85
N TRP A 196 0.47 11.67 8.00
CA TRP A 196 -0.70 11.84 8.86
C TRP A 196 -1.36 10.51 9.28
N THR A 197 -0.53 9.57 9.71
CA THR A 197 -0.90 8.16 9.96
C THR A 197 -2.08 8.01 10.91
N GLN A 198 -2.18 8.81 11.98
CA GLN A 198 -3.31 8.75 12.90
C GLN A 198 -4.62 9.07 12.18
N LYS A 199 -4.62 10.12 11.33
CA LYS A 199 -5.80 10.51 10.55
C LYS A 199 -6.21 9.45 9.52
N ALA A 200 -5.24 8.75 8.94
CA ALA A 200 -5.53 7.63 8.05
C ALA A 200 -6.19 6.45 8.80
N VAL A 201 -5.80 6.19 10.05
CA VAL A 201 -6.44 5.17 10.91
C VAL A 201 -7.86 5.59 11.27
N GLU A 202 -8.06 6.82 11.74
CA GLU A 202 -9.38 7.37 12.07
C GLU A 202 -10.33 7.31 10.85
N LEU A 203 -9.83 7.65 9.65
CA LEU A 203 -10.58 7.55 8.40
C LEU A 203 -11.00 6.11 8.09
N LEU A 204 -10.11 5.14 8.26
CA LEU A 204 -10.43 3.74 8.03
C LEU A 204 -11.53 3.24 8.96
N GLU A 205 -11.45 3.60 10.24
CA GLU A 205 -12.48 3.24 11.24
C GLU A 205 -13.84 3.86 10.89
N GLU A 206 -13.86 5.13 10.47
CA GLU A 206 -15.06 5.80 10.00
C GLU A 206 -15.67 5.12 8.76
N CYS A 207 -14.84 4.80 7.76
CA CYS A 207 -15.29 4.08 6.57
C CYS A 207 -15.89 2.70 6.92
N HIS A 208 -15.27 1.97 7.85
CA HIS A 208 -15.82 0.70 8.33
C HIS A 208 -17.17 0.90 9.02
N ASN A 209 -17.31 1.91 9.89
CA ASN A 209 -18.57 2.21 10.56
C ASN A 209 -19.69 2.55 9.56
N VAL A 210 -19.40 3.36 8.54
CA VAL A 210 -20.34 3.69 7.46
C VAL A 210 -20.81 2.42 6.73
N VAL A 211 -19.90 1.52 6.38
CA VAL A 211 -20.26 0.29 5.66
C VAL A 211 -21.00 -0.71 6.55
N ASP A 212 -20.59 -0.87 7.80
CA ASP A 212 -21.06 -1.97 8.65
C ASP A 212 -22.31 -1.59 9.47
N ARG A 213 -22.53 -0.30 9.74
CA ARG A 213 -23.61 0.18 10.64
C ARG A 213 -24.57 1.18 10.02
N GLU A 214 -24.16 1.90 8.98
CA GLU A 214 -24.94 2.98 8.41
C GLU A 214 -25.46 2.59 7.02
N ASN A 215 -26.70 2.98 6.73
CA ASN A 215 -27.29 2.81 5.39
C ASN A 215 -27.08 4.05 4.50
N ARG A 216 -26.35 5.05 5.00
CA ARG A 216 -26.12 6.32 4.29
C ARG A 216 -24.66 6.74 4.43
N VAL A 217 -24.11 7.25 3.34
CA VAL A 217 -22.78 7.86 3.32
C VAL A 217 -22.94 9.36 3.64
N PRO A 218 -22.31 9.88 4.70
CA PRO A 218 -22.33 11.32 5.00
C PRO A 218 -21.69 12.12 3.84
N SER A 219 -22.35 13.21 3.41
CA SER A 219 -21.78 14.08 2.36
C SER A 219 -20.45 14.71 2.76
N SER A 220 -20.26 14.97 4.05
CA SER A 220 -18.98 15.44 4.60
C SER A 220 -17.82 14.46 4.36
N LEU A 221 -18.07 13.15 4.38
CA LEU A 221 -17.08 12.14 4.09
C LEU A 221 -16.65 12.18 2.60
N LEU A 222 -17.61 12.44 1.69
CA LEU A 222 -17.31 12.61 0.26
C LEU A 222 -16.49 13.88 0.01
N THR A 223 -16.82 14.99 0.70
CA THR A 223 -16.01 16.22 0.65
C THR A 223 -14.59 15.96 1.12
N ARG A 224 -14.43 15.27 2.25
CA ARG A 224 -13.11 14.90 2.79
C ARG A 224 -12.34 13.96 1.87
N ALA A 225 -13.02 13.09 1.13
CA ALA A 225 -12.39 12.24 0.11
C ALA A 225 -11.62 13.07 -0.92
N ILE A 226 -12.22 14.15 -1.41
CA ILE A 226 -11.57 15.07 -2.37
C ILE A 226 -10.40 15.81 -1.73
N GLN A 227 -10.54 16.28 -0.48
CA GLN A 227 -9.48 16.96 0.25
C GLN A 227 -8.26 16.04 0.48
N ILE A 228 -8.50 14.77 0.77
CA ILE A 228 -7.45 13.74 0.90
C ILE A 228 -6.75 13.51 -0.44
N THR A 229 -7.52 13.39 -1.52
CA THR A 229 -6.97 13.22 -2.88
C THR A 229 -6.11 14.42 -3.29
N ASP A 230 -6.57 15.65 -3.00
CA ASP A 230 -5.81 16.88 -3.27
C ASP A 230 -4.51 16.94 -2.44
N SER A 231 -4.57 16.54 -1.16
CA SER A 231 -3.37 16.45 -0.32
C SER A 231 -2.37 15.42 -0.86
N ASN A 232 -2.85 14.26 -1.29
CA ASN A 232 -2.03 13.22 -1.89
C ASN A 232 -1.40 13.67 -3.22
N ALA A 233 -2.12 14.46 -4.04
CA ALA A 233 -1.58 15.03 -5.26
C ALA A 233 -0.34 15.90 -5.00
N ALA A 234 -0.36 16.70 -3.92
CA ALA A 234 0.76 17.52 -3.49
C ALA A 234 1.93 16.67 -2.94
N PHE A 235 1.64 15.72 -2.05
CA PHE A 235 2.67 14.90 -1.43
C PHE A 235 3.38 13.98 -2.41
N PHE A 236 2.62 13.39 -3.32
CA PHE A 236 3.15 12.40 -4.27
C PHE A 236 3.54 13.01 -5.61
N ASP A 237 3.40 14.34 -5.75
CA ASP A 237 3.84 15.04 -6.96
C ASP A 237 3.14 14.54 -8.23
N ALA A 238 1.82 14.39 -8.16
CA ALA A 238 1.01 13.89 -9.27
C ALA A 238 1.16 14.74 -10.54
N ALA A 239 1.32 16.06 -10.39
CA ALA A 239 1.52 17.00 -11.49
C ALA A 239 2.80 16.74 -12.29
N ASN A 240 3.82 16.13 -11.68
CA ASN A 240 5.11 15.82 -12.30
C ASN A 240 5.32 14.30 -12.47
N GLY A 241 4.24 13.56 -12.66
CA GLY A 241 4.30 12.10 -12.87
C GLY A 241 4.93 11.33 -11.71
N TYR A 242 4.75 11.82 -10.50
CA TYR A 242 5.23 11.23 -9.25
C TYR A 242 6.75 11.28 -9.04
N ALA A 243 7.47 12.14 -9.77
CA ALA A 243 8.92 12.25 -9.67
C ALA A 243 9.40 12.66 -8.27
N GLY A 244 8.68 13.55 -7.59
CA GLY A 244 8.99 14.02 -6.23
C GLY A 244 8.28 13.22 -5.11
N CYS A 245 7.74 12.04 -5.37
CA CYS A 245 6.89 11.30 -4.43
C CYS A 245 7.60 10.99 -3.10
N ILE A 246 8.80 10.42 -3.10
CA ILE A 246 9.52 10.09 -1.86
C ILE A 246 9.95 11.35 -1.13
N ALA A 247 10.48 12.33 -1.87
CA ALA A 247 10.90 13.61 -1.29
C ALA A 247 9.72 14.37 -0.65
N GLY A 248 8.51 14.27 -1.25
CA GLY A 248 7.29 14.85 -0.69
C GLY A 248 6.86 14.19 0.62
N ILE A 249 6.90 12.85 0.70
CA ILE A 249 6.67 12.14 1.96
C ILE A 249 7.72 12.56 3.01
N HIS A 250 8.99 12.63 2.63
CA HIS A 250 10.05 13.09 3.54
C HIS A 250 9.85 14.53 4.01
N GLU A 251 9.29 15.41 3.16
CA GLU A 251 8.94 16.79 3.57
C GLU A 251 7.90 16.79 4.68
N VAL A 252 6.84 15.96 4.57
CA VAL A 252 5.83 15.84 5.63
C VAL A 252 6.46 15.32 6.93
N LEU A 253 7.25 14.26 6.86
CA LEU A 253 7.91 13.68 8.04
C LEU A 253 8.94 14.63 8.65
N LEU A 254 9.62 15.45 7.84
CA LEU A 254 10.53 16.51 8.31
C LEU A 254 9.76 17.59 9.07
N ARG A 255 8.61 18.05 8.57
CA ARG A 255 7.74 19.03 9.26
C ARG A 255 7.28 18.51 10.62
N GLN A 256 7.00 17.24 10.70
CA GLN A 256 6.63 16.56 11.94
C GLN A 256 7.82 16.29 12.88
N GLY A 257 9.05 16.57 12.45
CA GLY A 257 10.27 16.32 13.20
C GLY A 257 10.64 14.84 13.33
N LEU A 258 10.05 13.97 12.51
CA LEU A 258 10.36 12.53 12.45
C LEU A 258 11.60 12.24 11.60
N LEU A 259 11.97 13.13 10.71
CA LEU A 259 13.20 13.09 9.93
C LEU A 259 14.05 14.35 10.20
N ARG A 260 15.37 14.20 10.09
CA ARG A 260 16.32 15.32 10.22
C ARG A 260 16.54 16.07 8.90
N SER A 261 16.20 15.44 7.78
CA SER A 261 16.34 16.02 6.43
C SER A 261 15.45 15.28 5.43
N ARG A 262 15.23 15.88 4.26
CA ARG A 262 14.53 15.25 3.13
C ARG A 262 15.40 14.31 2.28
N ARG A 263 16.64 14.09 2.68
CA ARG A 263 17.59 13.32 1.89
C ARG A 263 17.05 11.93 1.57
N CYS A 264 17.01 11.60 0.28
CA CYS A 264 16.71 10.26 -0.21
C CYS A 264 18.01 9.47 -0.45
N LEU A 265 17.92 8.14 -0.51
CA LEU A 265 19.09 7.28 -0.82
C LEU A 265 19.58 7.54 -2.25
N ASP A 266 18.66 7.69 -3.21
CA ASP A 266 19.01 8.21 -4.52
C ASP A 266 19.02 9.75 -4.45
N PRO A 267 20.20 10.40 -4.69
CA PRO A 267 20.30 11.85 -4.62
C PRO A 267 19.51 12.59 -5.73
N LYS A 268 19.05 11.88 -6.75
CA LYS A 268 18.17 12.43 -7.81
C LYS A 268 16.72 12.57 -7.34
N GLU A 269 16.31 11.86 -6.32
CA GLU A 269 14.98 11.95 -5.75
C GLU A 269 14.87 13.19 -4.87
N THR A 270 14.36 14.27 -5.43
CA THR A 270 14.17 15.58 -4.80
C THR A 270 12.75 16.08 -5.03
N LEU A 271 12.33 17.11 -4.30
CA LEU A 271 11.08 17.80 -4.62
C LEU A 271 11.16 18.40 -6.01
N SER A 272 10.10 18.25 -6.80
CA SER A 272 9.94 18.92 -8.08
C SER A 272 9.76 20.44 -7.89
N PRO A 273 10.06 21.24 -8.91
CA PRO A 273 9.78 22.67 -8.87
C PRO A 273 8.31 22.96 -8.54
N GLY A 274 8.06 23.79 -7.53
CA GLY A 274 6.72 24.14 -7.07
C GLY A 274 6.07 23.16 -6.09
N GLN A 275 6.53 21.91 -5.98
CA GLN A 275 5.90 20.91 -5.12
C GLN A 275 5.84 21.34 -3.64
N LYS A 276 6.89 22.00 -3.13
CA LYS A 276 6.87 22.50 -1.75
C LYS A 276 5.74 23.49 -1.50
N LEU A 277 5.46 24.37 -2.47
CA LEU A 277 4.35 25.34 -2.37
C LEU A 277 3.00 24.63 -2.36
N GLU A 278 2.84 23.56 -3.14
CA GLU A 278 1.63 22.72 -3.11
C GLU A 278 1.44 22.02 -1.76
N ILE A 279 2.52 21.53 -1.15
CA ILE A 279 2.47 20.97 0.21
C ILE A 279 2.09 22.06 1.22
N ASP A 280 2.65 23.28 1.13
CA ASP A 280 2.27 24.41 1.98
C ASP A 280 0.78 24.75 1.82
N ARG A 281 0.28 24.73 0.58
CA ARG A 281 -1.14 24.99 0.25
C ARG A 281 -2.07 24.02 0.96
N VAL A 282 -1.83 22.70 0.85
CA VAL A 282 -2.73 21.70 1.43
C VAL A 282 -2.67 21.67 2.96
N TYR A 283 -1.54 21.96 3.57
CA TYR A 283 -1.43 22.15 5.01
C TYR A 283 -2.28 23.33 5.49
N THR A 284 -2.29 24.42 4.75
CA THR A 284 -3.12 25.61 5.06
C THR A 284 -4.60 25.36 4.79
N ALA A 285 -4.93 24.71 3.68
CA ALA A 285 -6.31 24.47 3.26
C ALA A 285 -7.02 23.43 4.12
N TYR A 286 -6.30 22.41 4.62
CA TYR A 286 -6.91 21.26 5.29
C TYR A 286 -6.30 20.97 6.66
N PRO A 287 -6.31 21.92 7.61
CA PRO A 287 -5.69 21.75 8.93
C PRO A 287 -6.31 20.59 9.75
N HIS A 288 -7.52 20.17 9.42
CA HIS A 288 -8.22 19.05 10.08
C HIS A 288 -7.72 17.66 9.61
N LEU A 289 -6.95 17.58 8.53
CA LEU A 289 -6.42 16.33 7.99
C LEU A 289 -5.05 15.96 8.54
N HIS A 290 -4.26 16.89 9.09
CA HIS A 290 -2.96 16.55 9.63
C HIS A 290 -3.02 16.12 11.10
N ASP A 291 -2.04 15.35 11.53
CA ASP A 291 -1.92 14.81 12.88
C ASP A 291 -0.68 15.34 13.64
N ASP A 292 -0.22 16.53 13.27
CA ASP A 292 1.01 17.11 13.78
C ASP A 292 1.02 17.24 15.31
N ASP A 293 -0.12 17.58 15.92
CA ASP A 293 -0.25 17.65 17.39
C ASP A 293 -0.07 16.27 18.05
N PHE A 294 -0.59 15.21 17.42
CA PHE A 294 -0.41 13.85 17.90
C PHE A 294 1.07 13.43 17.79
N VAL A 295 1.69 13.70 16.67
CA VAL A 295 3.12 13.40 16.44
C VAL A 295 3.97 14.19 17.44
N SER A 296 3.74 15.48 17.61
CA SER A 296 4.47 16.34 18.56
C SER A 296 4.44 15.80 19.99
N ARG A 297 3.26 15.35 20.47
CA ARG A 297 3.12 14.78 21.82
C ARG A 297 3.84 13.44 22.01
N ASN A 298 4.09 12.69 20.93
CA ASN A 298 4.63 11.33 21.01
C ASN A 298 6.06 11.20 20.46
N ARG A 299 6.50 12.12 19.62
CA ARG A 299 7.75 12.09 18.87
C ARG A 299 8.97 11.80 19.75
N ASP A 300 9.10 12.53 20.86
CA ASP A 300 10.28 12.41 21.72
C ASP A 300 10.37 11.04 22.39
N ARG A 301 9.22 10.41 22.64
CA ARG A 301 9.17 9.03 23.12
C ARG A 301 9.58 8.03 22.04
N TRP A 302 9.13 8.26 20.80
CA TRP A 302 9.40 7.34 19.69
C TRP A 302 10.84 7.41 19.17
N LEU A 303 11.48 8.58 19.29
CA LEU A 303 12.84 8.82 18.82
C LEU A 303 13.91 8.67 19.92
N ARG A 304 13.53 8.24 21.10
CA ARG A 304 14.51 7.90 22.14
C ARG A 304 15.27 6.65 21.69
N PRO A 305 16.64 6.67 21.76
CA PRO A 305 17.45 5.51 21.43
C PRO A 305 17.23 4.35 22.40
#